data_ff1bf62c0d90292d165b19c7423a0917
#
_entry.id   ff1bf62c0d90292d165b19c7423a0917
#
_cell.length_a   1.000
_cell.length_b   1.000
_cell.length_c   1.000
_cell.angle_alpha   90.00
_cell.angle_beta   90.00
_cell.angle_gamma   90.00
#
_symmetry.space_group_name_H-M   'P 1'
#
loop_
_entity.id
_entity.type
_entity.pdbx_description
1 polymer ?
#
loop_
_entity_poly.entity_id
_entity_poly.type
_entity_poly.pdbx_seq_one_letter_code
_entity_poly.pdbx_strand_id
1 'polypeptide(L)'
;MQQRLVQWWPMGIACMVLGGMLWWKHLPAQLSPAAQLGKLVFHDTSLSASGQQSCATCHVASLGHASARGLEAGGASFQHPGERNVPSLRYLSFNQGLQWDEEGKASGGFFWDGRADSLQAQAGEPFLNPHEMANTSRSEVVQRLQASAYAARFSEVFGNGIWRNPEQAFETMTSALASYQTQDPVFRRFDSLFDRVMQGQAQFSAQQERGWRLFQDEDKGNCAACHTAQAAADGTPALFTDFSYDNLGVPRHTAILANAKATYFDLGLCTPQHNVCGAFKVPSLRNVAVRRAFFHNARFDNLHDALSFYATRDTDPAKWYGRVSAKFNDVPKAYLRLVNTSEAPYGGKLGGSPKLSAKDIDDLQAFLHTLTDADLQTADAAPRDATALQRAEVHAGR
;
A
#
# COMPACT_ATOMS: atom_id res chain seq x y z
N MET A 1 -36.50 -8.64 -85.03
CA MET A 1 -37.39 -8.93 -83.88
C MET A 1 -36.55 -8.71 -82.63
N GLN A 2 -36.62 -7.54 -82.00
CA GLN A 2 -35.95 -7.22 -80.78
C GLN A 2 -36.97 -6.95 -79.70
N GLN A 3 -37.03 -7.81 -78.69
CA GLN A 3 -37.85 -7.60 -77.52
C GLN A 3 -37.05 -6.78 -76.49
N ARG A 4 -37.58 -5.63 -76.11
CA ARG A 4 -37.07 -4.79 -75.04
C ARG A 4 -37.62 -5.32 -73.71
N LEU A 5 -36.76 -5.73 -72.77
CA LEU A 5 -37.06 -6.05 -71.40
C LEU A 5 -37.06 -4.75 -70.57
N VAL A 6 -38.20 -4.43 -69.97
CA VAL A 6 -38.38 -3.34 -69.01
C VAL A 6 -37.90 -3.81 -67.65
N GLN A 7 -36.86 -3.20 -67.08
CA GLN A 7 -36.41 -3.43 -65.71
C GLN A 7 -37.21 -2.58 -64.74
N TRP A 8 -37.86 -3.24 -63.81
CA TRP A 8 -38.50 -2.65 -62.65
C TRP A 8 -37.49 -2.53 -61.51
N TRP A 9 -37.23 -1.35 -61.00
CA TRP A 9 -36.48 -1.12 -59.80
C TRP A 9 -37.43 -1.15 -58.59
N PRO A 10 -37.18 -1.89 -57.49
CA PRO A 10 -37.91 -1.75 -56.25
C PRO A 10 -37.34 -0.58 -55.43
N MET A 11 -38.20 0.34 -55.06
CA MET A 11 -37.93 1.40 -54.09
C MET A 11 -37.58 0.74 -52.74
N GLY A 12 -36.32 0.85 -52.32
CA GLY A 12 -35.86 0.45 -51.00
C GLY A 12 -36.34 1.46 -49.95
N ILE A 13 -37.17 0.98 -49.03
CA ILE A 13 -37.52 1.68 -47.80
C ILE A 13 -36.30 1.70 -46.89
N ALA A 14 -35.67 2.86 -46.72
CA ALA A 14 -34.61 3.07 -45.75
C ALA A 14 -35.23 3.11 -44.34
N CYS A 15 -35.18 2.01 -43.63
CA CYS A 15 -35.39 1.98 -42.18
C CYS A 15 -34.21 2.67 -41.50
N MET A 16 -34.38 3.93 -41.05
CA MET A 16 -33.49 4.57 -40.10
C MET A 16 -33.63 3.86 -38.74
N VAL A 17 -32.71 2.95 -38.47
CA VAL A 17 -32.51 2.44 -37.12
C VAL A 17 -31.79 3.56 -36.33
N LEU A 18 -32.58 4.34 -35.59
CA LEU A 18 -32.08 5.23 -34.56
C LEU A 18 -31.48 4.33 -33.46
N GLY A 19 -30.18 4.06 -33.58
CA GLY A 19 -29.38 3.44 -32.53
C GLY A 19 -29.29 4.38 -31.35
N GLY A 20 -30.24 4.27 -30.42
CA GLY A 20 -30.15 4.89 -29.12
C GLY A 20 -28.92 4.28 -28.41
N MET A 21 -27.77 4.97 -28.42
CA MET A 21 -26.68 4.69 -27.49
C MET A 21 -27.24 4.92 -26.09
N LEU A 22 -27.69 3.85 -25.45
CA LEU A 22 -27.91 3.80 -24.02
C LEU A 22 -26.56 4.06 -23.34
N TRP A 23 -26.30 5.30 -22.97
CA TRP A 23 -25.28 5.67 -22.01
C TRP A 23 -25.66 5.03 -20.68
N TRP A 24 -25.21 3.82 -20.44
CA TRP A 24 -25.20 3.28 -19.11
C TRP A 24 -24.23 4.15 -18.31
N LYS A 25 -24.76 5.14 -17.63
CA LYS A 25 -24.06 5.79 -16.53
C LYS A 25 -23.75 4.66 -15.56
N HIS A 26 -22.48 4.27 -15.47
CA HIS A 26 -22.02 3.42 -14.38
C HIS A 26 -22.28 4.21 -13.09
N LEU A 27 -23.40 3.93 -12.45
CA LEU A 27 -23.60 4.33 -11.07
C LEU A 27 -22.45 3.74 -10.28
N PRO A 28 -21.78 4.51 -9.40
CA PRO A 28 -20.74 3.96 -8.57
C PRO A 28 -21.28 2.73 -7.89
N ALA A 29 -20.55 1.61 -7.95
CA ALA A 29 -20.99 0.36 -7.38
C ALA A 29 -21.29 0.60 -5.88
N GLN A 30 -22.55 0.40 -5.50
CA GLN A 30 -22.99 0.62 -4.14
C GLN A 30 -22.31 -0.45 -3.25
N LEU A 31 -21.69 -0.02 -2.15
CA LEU A 31 -21.10 -0.93 -1.19
C LEU A 31 -22.14 -1.91 -0.66
N SER A 32 -21.79 -3.17 -0.55
CA SER A 32 -22.64 -4.17 0.10
C SER A 32 -22.94 -3.74 1.56
N PRO A 33 -24.04 -4.21 2.17
CA PRO A 33 -24.33 -3.93 3.58
C PRO A 33 -23.16 -4.26 4.52
N ALA A 34 -22.43 -5.36 4.26
CA ALA A 34 -21.24 -5.73 5.00
C ALA A 34 -20.10 -4.69 4.84
N ALA A 35 -19.82 -4.25 3.60
CA ALA A 35 -18.81 -3.25 3.34
C ALA A 35 -19.16 -1.87 3.95
N GLN A 36 -20.44 -1.50 3.97
CA GLN A 36 -20.90 -0.28 4.67
C GLN A 36 -20.64 -0.36 6.17
N LEU A 37 -20.88 -1.52 6.80
CA LEU A 37 -20.53 -1.75 8.20
C LEU A 37 -19.02 -1.72 8.42
N GLY A 38 -18.24 -2.34 7.52
CA GLY A 38 -16.78 -2.26 7.55
C GLY A 38 -16.26 -0.82 7.51
N LYS A 39 -16.90 0.04 6.71
CA LYS A 39 -16.59 1.48 6.67
C LYS A 39 -16.84 2.16 8.02
N LEU A 40 -17.94 1.86 8.69
CA LEU A 40 -18.22 2.39 10.03
C LEU A 40 -17.15 1.94 11.04
N VAL A 41 -16.82 0.64 11.05
CA VAL A 41 -15.76 0.08 11.90
C VAL A 41 -14.40 0.74 11.63
N PHE A 42 -14.07 0.99 10.37
CA PHE A 42 -12.81 1.61 9.96
C PHE A 42 -12.58 2.99 10.57
N HIS A 43 -13.65 3.74 10.83
CA HIS A 43 -13.61 5.10 11.38
C HIS A 43 -13.95 5.17 12.88
N ASP A 44 -14.32 4.05 13.52
CA ASP A 44 -14.80 4.05 14.90
C ASP A 44 -13.65 4.00 15.91
N THR A 45 -13.38 5.13 16.56
CA THR A 45 -12.37 5.22 17.61
C THR A 45 -12.77 4.51 18.91
N SER A 46 -14.07 4.30 19.16
CA SER A 46 -14.56 3.63 20.37
C SER A 46 -14.14 2.17 20.48
N LEU A 47 -13.73 1.57 19.35
CA LEU A 47 -13.25 0.20 19.30
C LEU A 47 -11.79 0.02 19.78
N SER A 48 -11.08 1.10 20.12
CA SER A 48 -9.76 1.03 20.75
C SER A 48 -9.84 1.11 22.27
N ALA A 49 -8.84 0.57 22.96
CA ALA A 49 -8.75 0.66 24.42
C ALA A 49 -8.69 2.12 24.92
N SER A 50 -8.02 2.98 24.16
CA SER A 50 -7.92 4.43 24.46
C SER A 50 -9.19 5.22 24.11
N GLY A 51 -10.06 4.70 23.23
CA GLY A 51 -11.18 5.44 22.65
C GLY A 51 -10.76 6.59 21.70
N GLN A 52 -9.47 6.67 21.31
CA GLN A 52 -8.92 7.80 20.57
C GLN A 52 -8.41 7.42 19.17
N GLN A 53 -8.36 6.13 18.82
CA GLN A 53 -7.79 5.67 17.58
C GLN A 53 -8.68 4.66 16.87
N SER A 54 -8.70 4.76 15.54
CA SER A 54 -9.36 3.86 14.62
C SER A 54 -8.38 3.50 13.49
N CYS A 55 -8.78 2.67 12.52
CA CYS A 55 -7.96 2.42 11.34
C CYS A 55 -7.63 3.73 10.60
N ALA A 56 -8.62 4.63 10.43
CA ALA A 56 -8.46 5.92 9.78
C ALA A 56 -7.46 6.86 10.49
N THR A 57 -7.23 6.68 11.80
CA THR A 57 -6.27 7.49 12.57
C THR A 57 -4.84 7.28 12.07
N CYS A 58 -4.47 6.04 11.72
CA CYS A 58 -3.13 5.69 11.24
C CYS A 58 -3.07 5.59 9.71
N HIS A 59 -4.19 5.23 9.06
CA HIS A 59 -4.30 5.09 7.60
C HIS A 59 -5.02 6.30 7.01
N VAL A 60 -4.28 7.41 6.86
CA VAL A 60 -4.78 8.73 6.46
C VAL A 60 -5.16 8.73 4.98
N ALA A 61 -6.43 9.00 4.66
CA ALA A 61 -6.97 8.90 3.31
C ALA A 61 -6.29 9.84 2.32
N SER A 62 -6.01 11.09 2.71
CA SER A 62 -5.30 12.09 1.88
C SER A 62 -3.83 11.74 1.60
N LEU A 63 -3.28 10.75 2.29
CA LEU A 63 -1.93 10.21 2.07
C LEU A 63 -1.96 8.80 1.42
N GLY A 64 -3.05 8.47 0.71
CA GLY A 64 -3.23 7.16 0.09
C GLY A 64 -3.45 6.05 1.13
N HIS A 65 -4.13 6.34 2.23
CA HIS A 65 -4.32 5.44 3.37
C HIS A 65 -2.99 4.90 3.94
N ALA A 66 -1.98 5.75 3.98
CA ALA A 66 -0.69 5.50 4.61
C ALA A 66 -0.49 6.41 5.83
N SER A 67 0.62 6.23 6.52
CA SER A 67 0.98 7.00 7.71
C SER A 67 1.23 8.48 7.43
N ALA A 68 0.86 9.33 8.40
CA ALA A 68 1.24 10.74 8.42
C ALA A 68 2.63 10.98 9.04
N ARG A 69 3.10 10.07 9.92
CA ARG A 69 4.34 10.21 10.71
C ARG A 69 5.30 9.03 10.59
N GLY A 70 4.85 7.93 9.98
CA GLY A 70 5.59 6.67 9.90
C GLY A 70 5.38 5.79 11.12
N LEU A 71 5.89 6.20 12.28
CA LEU A 71 5.64 5.55 13.57
C LEU A 71 4.49 6.28 14.27
N GLU A 72 3.27 5.80 14.03
CA GLU A 72 2.08 6.41 14.62
C GLU A 72 1.99 6.11 16.13
N ALA A 73 1.38 7.03 16.87
CA ALA A 73 1.10 6.80 18.28
C ALA A 73 -0.07 5.82 18.44
N GLY A 74 0.03 4.94 19.44
CA GLY A 74 -0.98 3.95 19.76
C GLY A 74 -0.95 3.54 21.23
N GLY A 75 -1.45 2.35 21.52
CA GLY A 75 -1.54 1.80 22.86
C GLY A 75 -2.72 2.31 23.68
N ALA A 76 -2.92 1.74 24.85
CA ALA A 76 -4.06 2.07 25.72
C ALA A 76 -4.08 3.54 26.17
N SER A 77 -2.93 4.20 26.26
CA SER A 77 -2.79 5.62 26.57
C SER A 77 -2.69 6.53 25.33
N PHE A 78 -2.66 5.95 24.13
CA PHE A 78 -2.41 6.64 22.86
C PHE A 78 -1.07 7.41 22.85
N GLN A 79 -0.06 6.89 23.52
CA GLN A 79 1.27 7.51 23.66
C GLN A 79 2.43 6.60 23.28
N HIS A 80 2.17 5.33 22.98
CA HIS A 80 3.20 4.40 22.56
C HIS A 80 3.49 4.56 21.06
N PRO A 81 4.74 4.82 20.64
CA PRO A 81 5.08 4.84 19.23
C PRO A 81 4.97 3.43 18.65
N GLY A 82 4.52 3.33 17.41
CA GLY A 82 4.57 2.09 16.65
C GLY A 82 5.99 1.60 16.41
N GLU A 83 6.15 0.32 16.12
CA GLU A 83 7.44 -0.29 15.88
C GLU A 83 7.79 -0.37 14.39
N ARG A 84 6.79 -0.21 13.51
CA ARG A 84 6.94 -0.23 12.05
C ARG A 84 6.15 0.90 11.41
N ASN A 85 6.58 1.27 10.20
CA ASN A 85 5.83 2.18 9.33
C ASN A 85 4.45 1.61 9.00
N VAL A 86 3.42 2.44 9.10
CA VAL A 86 2.05 2.08 8.71
C VAL A 86 1.96 2.09 7.18
N PRO A 87 1.79 0.91 6.54
CA PRO A 87 1.74 0.81 5.09
C PRO A 87 0.44 1.40 4.52
N SER A 88 0.47 1.74 3.22
CA SER A 88 -0.75 2.08 2.50
C SER A 88 -1.71 0.88 2.44
N LEU A 89 -3.00 1.13 2.60
CA LEU A 89 -4.06 0.13 2.38
C LEU A 89 -4.54 0.09 0.94
N ARG A 90 -4.17 1.08 0.09
CA ARG A 90 -4.60 1.06 -1.30
C ARG A 90 -3.95 -0.09 -2.05
N TYR A 91 -4.73 -0.71 -2.93
CA TYR A 91 -4.34 -1.83 -3.80
C TYR A 91 -4.01 -3.15 -3.08
N LEU A 92 -4.21 -3.23 -1.74
CA LEU A 92 -3.97 -4.48 -1.01
C LEU A 92 -4.95 -5.61 -1.36
N SER A 93 -6.12 -5.30 -1.91
CA SER A 93 -7.08 -6.31 -2.37
C SER A 93 -6.58 -7.17 -3.54
N PHE A 94 -5.47 -6.78 -4.18
CA PHE A 94 -4.80 -7.56 -5.23
C PHE A 94 -3.69 -8.46 -4.68
N ASN A 95 -3.37 -8.36 -3.39
CA ASN A 95 -2.41 -9.22 -2.74
C ASN A 95 -3.06 -10.54 -2.31
N GLN A 96 -2.26 -11.59 -2.19
CA GLN A 96 -2.66 -12.94 -1.81
C GLN A 96 -2.00 -13.36 -0.49
N GLY A 97 -2.34 -14.51 0.04
CA GLY A 97 -1.64 -15.13 1.15
C GLY A 97 -0.16 -15.41 0.83
N LEU A 98 0.67 -15.58 1.85
CA LEU A 98 2.09 -15.86 1.67
C LEU A 98 2.29 -17.18 0.90
N GLN A 99 3.06 -17.11 -0.16
CA GLN A 99 3.40 -18.25 -1.02
C GLN A 99 4.90 -18.35 -1.23
N TRP A 100 5.37 -19.54 -1.54
CA TRP A 100 6.75 -19.84 -1.88
C TRP A 100 6.77 -20.53 -3.24
N ASP A 101 7.63 -20.05 -4.14
CA ASP A 101 7.85 -20.70 -5.42
C ASP A 101 8.84 -21.89 -5.29
N GLU A 102 9.10 -22.56 -6.42
CA GLU A 102 10.00 -23.72 -6.48
C GLU A 102 11.46 -23.36 -6.17
N GLU A 103 11.86 -22.12 -6.39
CA GLU A 103 13.17 -21.56 -6.07
C GLU A 103 13.30 -21.11 -4.61
N GLY A 104 12.21 -21.20 -3.82
CA GLY A 104 12.15 -20.76 -2.43
C GLY A 104 12.06 -19.24 -2.27
N LYS A 105 11.57 -18.52 -3.27
CA LYS A 105 11.29 -17.08 -3.22
C LYS A 105 9.87 -16.86 -2.66
N ALA A 106 9.77 -15.98 -1.68
CA ALA A 106 8.48 -15.62 -1.07
C ALA A 106 7.76 -14.54 -1.85
N SER A 107 6.43 -14.62 -1.91
CA SER A 107 5.55 -13.54 -2.38
C SER A 107 4.21 -13.55 -1.65
N GLY A 108 3.48 -12.43 -1.69
CA GLY A 108 2.19 -12.31 -1.01
C GLY A 108 2.31 -12.05 0.49
N GLY A 109 1.32 -12.51 1.28
CA GLY A 109 1.20 -12.22 2.70
C GLY A 109 0.85 -10.76 3.00
N PHE A 110 0.28 -10.49 4.16
CA PHE A 110 -0.05 -9.14 4.62
C PHE A 110 0.89 -8.71 5.74
N PHE A 111 0.95 -7.42 6.08
CA PHE A 111 2.00 -6.75 6.82
C PHE A 111 3.35 -6.73 6.07
N TRP A 112 4.37 -6.12 6.67
CA TRP A 112 5.72 -6.05 6.13
C TRP A 112 6.44 -7.40 6.10
N ASP A 113 6.03 -8.32 6.96
CA ASP A 113 6.65 -9.64 7.17
C ASP A 113 5.80 -10.81 6.65
N GLY A 114 4.63 -10.53 6.07
CA GLY A 114 3.78 -11.56 5.46
C GLY A 114 3.04 -12.47 6.43
N ARG A 115 3.06 -12.18 7.74
CA ARG A 115 2.53 -13.07 8.79
C ARG A 115 1.02 -13.32 8.75
N ALA A 116 0.24 -12.47 8.09
CA ALA A 116 -1.19 -12.69 7.90
C ALA A 116 -1.48 -13.16 6.47
N ASP A 117 -2.33 -14.19 6.35
CA ASP A 117 -2.61 -14.85 5.06
C ASP A 117 -3.77 -14.23 4.29
N SER A 118 -4.50 -13.31 4.89
CA SER A 118 -5.63 -12.63 4.26
C SER A 118 -5.80 -11.21 4.79
N LEU A 119 -6.51 -10.39 4.00
CA LEU A 119 -6.88 -9.03 4.41
C LEU A 119 -7.76 -9.05 5.67
N GLN A 120 -8.63 -10.07 5.82
CA GLN A 120 -9.45 -10.25 7.01
C GLN A 120 -8.60 -10.55 8.25
N ALA A 121 -7.64 -11.47 8.15
CA ALA A 121 -6.74 -11.82 9.24
C ALA A 121 -5.88 -10.60 9.64
N GLN A 122 -5.33 -9.89 8.65
CA GLN A 122 -4.58 -8.66 8.87
C GLN A 122 -5.41 -7.60 9.62
N ALA A 123 -6.66 -7.37 9.22
CA ALA A 123 -7.53 -6.36 9.82
C ALA A 123 -7.86 -6.64 11.30
N GLY A 124 -7.72 -7.87 11.76
CA GLY A 124 -7.98 -8.26 13.15
C GLY A 124 -6.83 -7.97 14.12
N GLU A 125 -5.58 -8.01 13.65
CA GLU A 125 -4.41 -7.89 14.54
C GLU A 125 -4.27 -6.53 15.22
N PRO A 126 -4.48 -5.38 14.54
CA PRO A 126 -4.34 -4.06 15.15
C PRO A 126 -5.23 -3.84 16.37
N PHE A 127 -6.41 -4.47 16.44
CA PHE A 127 -7.30 -4.36 17.60
C PHE A 127 -6.64 -4.86 18.90
N LEU A 128 -5.78 -5.87 18.81
CA LEU A 128 -5.17 -6.54 19.96
C LEU A 128 -3.71 -6.11 20.18
N ASN A 129 -3.08 -5.47 19.20
CA ASN A 129 -1.68 -5.04 19.30
C ASN A 129 -1.53 -3.98 20.41
N PRO A 130 -0.67 -4.20 21.43
CA PRO A 130 -0.47 -3.26 22.54
C PRO A 130 0.11 -1.91 22.13
N HIS A 131 0.75 -1.83 20.95
CA HIS A 131 1.27 -0.58 20.37
C HIS A 131 0.28 0.12 19.42
N GLU A 132 -0.89 -0.50 19.16
CA GLU A 132 -1.94 0.02 18.28
C GLU A 132 -3.23 0.21 19.07
N MET A 133 -4.32 -0.52 18.82
CA MET A 133 -5.62 -0.32 19.49
C MET A 133 -5.70 -0.93 20.90
N ALA A 134 -4.77 -1.83 21.26
CA ALA A 134 -4.47 -2.28 22.63
C ALA A 134 -5.65 -2.88 23.44
N ASN A 135 -6.65 -3.47 22.79
CA ASN A 135 -7.64 -4.24 23.52
C ASN A 135 -7.03 -5.55 24.06
N THR A 136 -7.52 -6.01 25.20
CA THR A 136 -6.99 -7.20 25.88
C THR A 136 -7.47 -8.51 25.28
N SER A 137 -8.60 -8.49 24.54
CA SER A 137 -9.18 -9.66 23.92
C SER A 137 -10.14 -9.31 22.79
N ARG A 138 -10.42 -10.29 21.91
CA ARG A 138 -11.47 -10.20 20.89
C ARG A 138 -12.85 -9.95 21.51
N SER A 139 -13.13 -10.56 22.66
CA SER A 139 -14.37 -10.37 23.40
C SER A 139 -14.55 -8.92 23.83
N GLU A 140 -13.49 -8.23 24.29
CA GLU A 140 -13.55 -6.81 24.61
C GLU A 140 -13.89 -5.96 23.39
N VAL A 141 -13.27 -6.21 22.24
CA VAL A 141 -13.59 -5.51 20.98
C VAL A 141 -15.07 -5.70 20.63
N VAL A 142 -15.59 -6.93 20.75
CA VAL A 142 -17.00 -7.23 20.46
C VAL A 142 -17.94 -6.54 21.44
N GLN A 143 -17.59 -6.43 22.72
CA GLN A 143 -18.39 -5.67 23.69
C GLN A 143 -18.45 -4.18 23.30
N ARG A 144 -17.34 -3.59 22.86
CA ARG A 144 -17.31 -2.22 22.36
C ARG A 144 -18.16 -2.07 21.09
N LEU A 145 -18.08 -3.02 20.17
CA LEU A 145 -18.90 -3.06 18.95
C LEU A 145 -20.40 -3.15 19.28
N GLN A 146 -20.78 -3.96 20.28
CA GLN A 146 -22.17 -4.06 20.75
C GLN A 146 -22.67 -2.74 21.35
N ALA A 147 -21.79 -1.93 21.93
CA ALA A 147 -22.12 -0.63 22.49
C ALA A 147 -22.15 0.50 21.42
N SER A 148 -21.74 0.22 20.18
CA SER A 148 -21.72 1.20 19.10
C SER A 148 -23.13 1.60 18.63
N ALA A 149 -23.25 2.82 18.09
CA ALA A 149 -24.52 3.32 17.53
C ALA A 149 -25.05 2.49 16.33
N TYR A 150 -24.19 1.67 15.71
CA TYR A 150 -24.54 0.84 14.55
C TYR A 150 -24.63 -0.66 14.86
N ALA A 151 -24.60 -1.07 16.14
CA ALA A 151 -24.72 -2.47 16.54
C ALA A 151 -26.00 -3.15 16.02
N ALA A 152 -27.13 -2.42 16.01
CA ALA A 152 -28.39 -2.94 15.45
C ALA A 152 -28.26 -3.33 13.97
N ARG A 153 -27.51 -2.54 13.18
CA ARG A 153 -27.26 -2.86 11.76
C ARG A 153 -26.43 -4.14 11.56
N PHE A 154 -25.53 -4.48 12.52
CA PHE A 154 -24.85 -5.78 12.49
C PHE A 154 -25.84 -6.92 12.65
N SER A 155 -26.83 -6.79 13.55
CA SER A 155 -27.88 -7.79 13.70
C SER A 155 -28.78 -7.90 12.47
N GLU A 156 -29.08 -6.79 11.80
CA GLU A 156 -29.86 -6.76 10.56
C GLU A 156 -29.12 -7.47 9.40
N VAL A 157 -27.82 -7.24 9.27
CA VAL A 157 -27.03 -7.79 8.15
C VAL A 157 -26.61 -9.24 8.40
N PHE A 158 -26.19 -9.59 9.62
CA PHE A 158 -25.58 -10.87 9.94
C PHE A 158 -26.47 -11.78 10.82
N GLY A 159 -27.66 -11.32 11.16
CA GLY A 159 -28.63 -12.03 11.99
C GLY A 159 -28.47 -11.76 13.49
N ASN A 160 -29.58 -11.87 14.23
CA ASN A 160 -29.63 -11.60 15.67
C ASN A 160 -28.74 -12.53 16.52
N GLY A 161 -28.31 -13.67 15.94
CA GLY A 161 -27.43 -14.61 16.63
C GLY A 161 -25.97 -14.24 16.65
N ILE A 162 -25.56 -13.17 15.93
CA ILE A 162 -24.14 -12.77 15.78
C ILE A 162 -23.45 -12.55 17.13
N TRP A 163 -24.17 -12.05 18.13
CA TRP A 163 -23.62 -11.71 19.45
C TRP A 163 -23.46 -12.89 20.41
N ARG A 164 -23.94 -14.11 20.03
CA ARG A 164 -23.87 -15.29 20.90
C ARG A 164 -22.46 -15.86 21.04
N ASN A 165 -21.63 -15.64 20.04
CA ASN A 165 -20.24 -16.10 20.00
C ASN A 165 -19.32 -14.93 19.67
N PRO A 166 -18.55 -14.41 20.65
CA PRO A 166 -17.64 -13.29 20.45
C PRO A 166 -16.56 -13.55 19.39
N GLU A 167 -16.04 -14.78 19.27
CA GLU A 167 -15.04 -15.11 18.23
C GLU A 167 -15.64 -14.94 16.84
N GLN A 168 -16.82 -15.51 16.61
CA GLN A 168 -17.54 -15.38 15.35
C GLN A 168 -17.92 -13.92 15.04
N ALA A 169 -18.33 -13.15 16.06
CA ALA A 169 -18.66 -11.74 15.90
C ALA A 169 -17.42 -10.92 15.50
N PHE A 170 -16.28 -11.21 16.10
CA PHE A 170 -15.01 -10.59 15.75
C PHE A 170 -14.59 -10.92 14.30
N GLU A 171 -14.65 -12.19 13.91
CA GLU A 171 -14.36 -12.63 12.53
C GLU A 171 -15.32 -11.99 11.52
N THR A 172 -16.59 -11.85 11.85
CA THR A 172 -17.58 -11.17 11.00
C THR A 172 -17.26 -9.69 10.85
N MET A 173 -16.87 -9.01 11.93
CA MET A 173 -16.44 -7.61 11.91
C MET A 173 -15.20 -7.42 11.03
N THR A 174 -14.19 -8.27 11.16
CA THR A 174 -12.97 -8.18 10.34
C THR A 174 -13.23 -8.53 8.87
N SER A 175 -14.16 -9.45 8.59
CA SER A 175 -14.66 -9.73 7.23
C SER A 175 -15.38 -8.51 6.62
N ALA A 176 -16.14 -7.77 7.42
CA ALA A 176 -16.77 -6.52 6.98
C ALA A 176 -15.72 -5.46 6.64
N LEU A 177 -14.64 -5.33 7.44
CA LEU A 177 -13.50 -4.46 7.15
C LEU A 177 -12.81 -4.84 5.84
N ALA A 178 -12.54 -6.13 5.63
CA ALA A 178 -11.96 -6.62 4.37
C ALA A 178 -12.88 -6.33 3.18
N SER A 179 -14.20 -6.50 3.36
CA SER A 179 -15.20 -6.17 2.34
C SER A 179 -15.19 -4.68 1.99
N TYR A 180 -15.05 -3.78 2.96
CA TYR A 180 -14.90 -2.35 2.72
C TYR A 180 -13.65 -2.04 1.90
N GLN A 181 -12.49 -2.54 2.29
CA GLN A 181 -11.24 -2.32 1.59
C GLN A 181 -11.21 -2.93 0.18
N THR A 182 -12.00 -3.98 -0.06
CA THR A 182 -12.09 -4.64 -1.37
C THR A 182 -13.09 -3.94 -2.30
N GLN A 183 -14.20 -3.43 -1.76
CA GLN A 183 -15.32 -2.93 -2.56
C GLN A 183 -15.28 -1.42 -2.79
N ASP A 184 -14.79 -0.62 -1.81
CA ASP A 184 -14.76 0.84 -1.97
C ASP A 184 -13.71 1.23 -3.03
N PRO A 185 -14.14 1.92 -4.11
CA PRO A 185 -13.25 2.33 -5.20
C PRO A 185 -12.06 3.16 -4.73
N VAL A 186 -12.13 3.81 -3.57
CA VAL A 186 -11.03 4.62 -3.03
C VAL A 186 -9.74 3.81 -2.82
N PHE A 187 -9.84 2.50 -2.60
CA PHE A 187 -8.69 1.63 -2.41
C PHE A 187 -8.09 1.08 -3.71
N ARG A 188 -8.70 1.30 -4.89
CA ARG A 188 -8.29 0.71 -6.17
C ARG A 188 -8.67 1.57 -7.38
N ARG A 189 -8.25 2.82 -7.41
CA ARG A 189 -8.74 3.81 -8.38
C ARG A 189 -8.22 3.60 -9.80
N PHE A 190 -6.93 3.36 -9.99
CA PHE A 190 -6.29 3.23 -11.31
C PHE A 190 -6.60 4.41 -12.25
N ASP A 191 -6.54 5.64 -11.76
CA ASP A 191 -6.83 6.87 -12.49
C ASP A 191 -5.69 7.91 -12.43
N SER A 192 -4.48 7.43 -12.12
CA SER A 192 -3.27 8.25 -12.10
C SER A 192 -2.87 8.75 -13.51
N LEU A 193 -1.91 9.68 -13.58
CA LEU A 193 -1.34 10.08 -14.87
C LEU A 193 -0.75 8.89 -15.61
N PHE A 194 -0.04 7.99 -14.91
CA PHE A 194 0.49 6.76 -15.48
C PHE A 194 -0.61 5.93 -16.17
N ASP A 195 -1.73 5.69 -15.47
CA ASP A 195 -2.84 4.92 -16.04
C ASP A 195 -3.40 5.56 -17.31
N ARG A 196 -3.56 6.87 -17.32
CA ARG A 196 -4.04 7.62 -18.50
C ARG A 196 -3.05 7.58 -19.66
N VAL A 197 -1.74 7.58 -19.38
CA VAL A 197 -0.72 7.42 -20.40
C VAL A 197 -0.76 6.02 -21.00
N MET A 198 -0.88 4.99 -20.18
CA MET A 198 -1.01 3.60 -20.65
C MET A 198 -2.28 3.37 -21.48
N GLN A 199 -3.33 4.14 -21.23
CA GLN A 199 -4.59 4.12 -21.98
C GLN A 199 -4.54 5.01 -23.24
N GLY A 200 -3.42 5.69 -23.53
CA GLY A 200 -3.30 6.62 -24.65
C GLY A 200 -4.05 7.96 -24.50
N GLN A 201 -4.48 8.28 -23.27
CA GLN A 201 -5.29 9.47 -22.95
C GLN A 201 -4.42 10.66 -22.49
N ALA A 202 -3.15 10.45 -22.23
CA ALA A 202 -2.21 11.47 -21.78
C ALA A 202 -0.79 11.13 -22.26
N GLN A 203 0.16 12.03 -21.99
CA GLN A 203 1.58 11.82 -22.28
C GLN A 203 2.42 12.22 -21.07
N PHE A 204 3.54 11.54 -20.88
CA PHE A 204 4.55 11.97 -19.94
C PHE A 204 5.25 13.26 -20.40
N SER A 205 5.65 14.12 -19.48
CA SER A 205 6.63 15.15 -19.76
C SER A 205 7.99 14.50 -20.09
N ALA A 206 8.88 15.24 -20.74
CA ALA A 206 10.23 14.74 -21.05
C ALA A 206 11.00 14.27 -19.81
N GLN A 207 10.78 14.90 -18.65
CA GLN A 207 11.39 14.49 -17.38
C GLN A 207 10.80 13.18 -16.88
N GLN A 208 9.48 13.04 -16.87
CA GLN A 208 8.78 11.82 -16.46
C GLN A 208 9.14 10.64 -17.35
N GLU A 209 9.27 10.87 -18.66
CA GLU A 209 9.69 9.84 -19.64
C GLU A 209 11.13 9.36 -19.38
N ARG A 210 12.07 10.25 -19.03
CA ARG A 210 13.43 9.82 -18.62
C ARG A 210 13.37 9.00 -17.34
N GLY A 211 12.58 9.45 -16.32
CA GLY A 211 12.38 8.70 -15.09
C GLY A 211 11.77 7.32 -15.31
N TRP A 212 10.80 7.23 -16.21
CA TRP A 212 10.21 5.96 -16.62
C TRP A 212 11.23 4.99 -17.23
N ARG A 213 12.12 5.47 -18.10
CA ARG A 213 13.20 4.65 -18.65
C ARG A 213 14.19 4.20 -17.59
N LEU A 214 14.61 5.11 -16.70
CA LEU A 214 15.51 4.78 -15.59
C LEU A 214 14.91 3.74 -14.65
N PHE A 215 13.60 3.79 -14.42
CA PHE A 215 12.89 2.84 -13.59
C PHE A 215 12.96 1.41 -14.11
N GLN A 216 13.00 1.24 -15.44
CA GLN A 216 13.06 -0.04 -16.13
C GLN A 216 14.49 -0.50 -16.48
N ASP A 217 15.45 0.41 -16.51
CA ASP A 217 16.83 0.14 -16.94
C ASP A 217 17.54 -0.76 -15.92
N GLU A 218 17.81 -2.00 -16.32
CA GLU A 218 18.42 -3.05 -15.49
C GLU A 218 19.84 -2.71 -15.02
N ASP A 219 20.57 -1.87 -15.76
CA ASP A 219 21.92 -1.43 -15.43
C ASP A 219 21.93 -0.18 -14.55
N LYS A 220 20.81 0.52 -14.43
CA LYS A 220 20.64 1.80 -13.72
C LYS A 220 19.78 1.66 -12.48
N GLY A 221 18.47 1.96 -12.61
CA GLY A 221 17.53 1.93 -11.50
C GLY A 221 17.07 0.54 -11.12
N ASN A 222 16.80 -0.28 -12.14
CA ASN A 222 16.29 -1.65 -12.02
C ASN A 222 15.08 -1.80 -11.08
N CYS A 223 14.30 -0.73 -10.91
CA CYS A 223 13.18 -0.71 -9.96
C CYS A 223 12.08 -1.68 -10.38
N ALA A 224 11.89 -1.86 -11.70
CA ALA A 224 10.87 -2.74 -12.27
C ALA A 224 11.11 -4.23 -11.99
N ALA A 225 12.31 -4.63 -11.56
CA ALA A 225 12.61 -6.01 -11.18
C ALA A 225 11.75 -6.52 -10.01
N CYS A 226 11.47 -5.63 -9.03
CA CYS A 226 10.62 -5.93 -7.87
C CYS A 226 9.30 -5.12 -7.91
N HIS A 227 9.38 -3.87 -8.38
CA HIS A 227 8.21 -3.00 -8.55
C HIS A 227 7.64 -3.12 -9.97
N THR A 228 7.11 -4.30 -10.29
CA THR A 228 6.62 -4.69 -11.63
C THR A 228 5.67 -3.66 -12.21
N ALA A 229 6.05 -3.12 -13.38
CA ALA A 229 5.34 -2.02 -14.03
C ALA A 229 4.44 -2.49 -15.19
N GLN A 230 4.20 -3.78 -15.29
CA GLN A 230 3.35 -4.40 -16.30
C GLN A 230 1.97 -4.71 -15.72
N ALA A 231 0.95 -4.62 -16.58
CA ALA A 231 -0.37 -5.12 -16.26
C ALA A 231 -0.33 -6.64 -16.09
N ALA A 232 -1.14 -7.16 -15.16
CA ALA A 232 -1.27 -8.60 -14.97
C ALA A 232 -2.03 -9.26 -16.15
N ALA A 233 -1.91 -10.58 -16.28
CA ALA A 233 -2.52 -11.34 -17.36
C ALA A 233 -4.07 -11.26 -17.35
N ASP A 234 -4.68 -11.01 -16.20
CA ASP A 234 -6.13 -10.80 -16.03
C ASP A 234 -6.60 -9.37 -16.40
N GLY A 235 -5.68 -8.50 -16.85
CA GLY A 235 -5.96 -7.12 -17.21
C GLY A 235 -5.87 -6.13 -16.04
N THR A 236 -5.54 -6.57 -14.82
CA THR A 236 -5.28 -5.66 -13.69
C THR A 236 -4.12 -4.72 -14.05
N PRO A 237 -4.30 -3.40 -13.96
CA PRO A 237 -3.21 -2.46 -14.25
C PRO A 237 -2.01 -2.65 -13.32
N ALA A 238 -0.83 -2.20 -13.75
CA ALA A 238 0.41 -2.34 -13.00
C ALA A 238 0.27 -1.90 -11.54
N LEU A 239 0.62 -2.77 -10.62
CA LEU A 239 0.57 -2.50 -9.18
C LEU A 239 1.86 -1.88 -8.64
N PHE A 240 2.93 -1.90 -9.43
CA PHE A 240 4.27 -1.48 -9.02
C PHE A 240 4.77 -2.22 -7.78
N THR A 241 4.51 -3.52 -7.76
CA THR A 241 4.99 -4.51 -6.80
C THR A 241 4.76 -5.91 -7.37
N ASP A 242 5.63 -6.83 -7.05
CA ASP A 242 5.44 -8.28 -7.23
C ASP A 242 5.07 -8.96 -5.89
N PHE A 243 4.92 -8.16 -4.82
CA PHE A 243 4.72 -8.61 -3.44
C PHE A 243 5.81 -9.56 -2.94
N SER A 244 6.97 -9.60 -3.56
CA SER A 244 8.14 -10.36 -3.10
C SER A 244 8.78 -9.73 -1.85
N TYR A 245 9.87 -10.31 -1.38
CA TYR A 245 10.58 -9.88 -0.18
C TYR A 245 12.04 -9.64 -0.47
N ASP A 246 12.60 -8.54 0.03
CA ASP A 246 14.02 -8.24 -0.11
C ASP A 246 14.61 -7.66 1.18
N ASN A 247 15.89 -7.97 1.42
CA ASN A 247 16.65 -7.41 2.53
C ASN A 247 17.55 -6.28 2.01
N LEU A 248 17.07 -5.06 2.18
CA LEU A 248 17.75 -3.86 1.70
C LEU A 248 18.83 -3.34 2.67
N GLY A 249 18.95 -3.93 3.85
CA GLY A 249 19.87 -3.44 4.88
C GLY A 249 19.57 -1.99 5.30
N VAL A 250 18.31 -1.61 5.40
CA VAL A 250 17.87 -0.25 5.77
C VAL A 250 18.52 0.17 7.10
N PRO A 251 18.99 1.43 7.26
CA PRO A 251 19.61 1.88 8.50
C PRO A 251 18.67 1.79 9.70
N ARG A 252 19.21 1.44 10.85
CA ARG A 252 18.49 1.38 12.12
C ARG A 252 17.82 2.70 12.47
N HIS A 253 16.54 2.66 12.83
CA HIS A 253 15.78 3.83 13.23
C HIS A 253 15.70 3.93 14.76
N THR A 254 16.43 4.89 15.33
CA THR A 254 16.57 5.04 16.80
C THR A 254 15.29 5.53 17.50
N ALA A 255 14.32 6.04 16.77
CA ALA A 255 13.01 6.42 17.33
C ALA A 255 12.15 5.20 17.70
N ILE A 256 12.44 4.02 17.16
CA ILE A 256 11.79 2.78 17.56
C ILE A 256 12.36 2.38 18.94
N LEU A 257 11.49 2.35 19.97
CA LEU A 257 11.92 2.11 21.35
C LEU A 257 12.63 0.76 21.55
N ALA A 258 12.17 -0.28 20.86
CA ALA A 258 12.82 -1.60 20.90
C ALA A 258 14.27 -1.54 20.43
N ASN A 259 14.60 -0.62 19.52
CA ASN A 259 15.93 -0.40 18.98
C ASN A 259 16.93 0.20 19.99
N ALA A 260 16.49 0.64 21.17
CA ALA A 260 17.40 1.00 22.26
C ALA A 260 18.20 -0.24 22.77
N LYS A 261 17.66 -1.45 22.58
CA LYS A 261 18.36 -2.69 22.92
C LYS A 261 19.24 -3.10 21.74
N ALA A 262 20.57 -3.15 21.93
CA ALA A 262 21.53 -3.53 20.90
C ALA A 262 21.32 -4.95 20.33
N THR A 263 20.62 -5.81 21.07
CA THR A 263 20.33 -7.21 20.69
C THR A 263 18.98 -7.37 19.96
N TYR A 264 18.16 -6.32 19.93
CA TYR A 264 16.91 -6.37 19.21
C TYR A 264 17.14 -6.04 17.72
N PHE A 265 16.54 -6.82 16.86
CA PHE A 265 16.48 -6.61 15.41
C PHE A 265 15.10 -7.00 14.90
N ASP A 266 14.51 -6.16 14.08
CA ASP A 266 13.33 -6.56 13.31
C ASP A 266 13.78 -7.43 12.13
N LEU A 267 13.48 -8.71 12.19
CA LEU A 267 13.91 -9.68 11.19
C LEU A 267 12.95 -9.81 9.99
N GLY A 268 11.84 -9.05 9.99
CA GLY A 268 10.86 -9.13 8.91
C GLY A 268 10.35 -10.55 8.67
N LEU A 269 10.28 -10.95 7.41
CA LEU A 269 10.10 -12.36 7.05
C LEU A 269 11.37 -13.12 7.43
N CYS A 270 11.24 -14.05 8.36
CA CYS A 270 12.35 -14.84 8.85
C CYS A 270 11.90 -16.29 9.08
N THR A 271 12.25 -17.16 8.15
CA THR A 271 11.96 -18.60 8.22
C THR A 271 13.25 -19.39 8.03
N PRO A 272 13.66 -20.20 9.03
CA PRO A 272 14.86 -21.01 8.92
C PRO A 272 14.85 -21.98 7.72
N GLN A 273 13.67 -22.49 7.37
CA GLN A 273 13.47 -23.44 6.27
C GLN A 273 13.88 -22.87 4.91
N HIS A 274 13.65 -21.59 4.70
CA HIS A 274 13.94 -20.90 3.43
C HIS A 274 15.16 -19.99 3.50
N ASN A 275 15.89 -19.99 4.62
CA ASN A 275 17.08 -19.15 4.82
C ASN A 275 16.83 -17.66 4.52
N VAL A 276 15.64 -17.16 4.88
CA VAL A 276 15.21 -15.77 4.67
C VAL A 276 15.08 -15.12 6.04
N CYS A 277 15.83 -14.05 6.28
CA CYS A 277 15.71 -13.21 7.47
C CYS A 277 16.16 -11.77 7.16
N GLY A 278 15.49 -10.80 7.75
CA GLY A 278 15.72 -9.38 7.52
C GLY A 278 15.11 -8.87 6.20
N ALA A 279 14.30 -9.68 5.55
CA ALA A 279 13.59 -9.32 4.33
C ALA A 279 12.20 -8.74 4.65
N PHE A 280 11.82 -7.72 3.91
CA PHE A 280 10.52 -7.06 4.03
C PHE A 280 9.83 -7.03 2.68
N LYS A 281 8.49 -7.12 2.72
CA LYS A 281 7.68 -7.16 1.50
C LYS A 281 7.87 -5.91 0.67
N VAL A 282 8.03 -6.09 -0.64
CA VAL A 282 8.06 -5.03 -1.65
C VAL A 282 6.68 -4.35 -1.71
N PRO A 283 6.54 -3.08 -1.29
CA PRO A 283 5.25 -2.42 -1.29
C PRO A 283 4.90 -1.91 -2.70
N SER A 284 3.60 -1.78 -2.98
CA SER A 284 3.18 -1.04 -4.16
C SER A 284 3.71 0.40 -4.12
N LEU A 285 4.20 0.91 -5.26
CA LEU A 285 4.61 2.31 -5.41
C LEU A 285 3.45 3.22 -5.86
N ARG A 286 2.25 2.69 -6.05
CA ARG A 286 1.10 3.55 -6.29
C ARG A 286 0.93 4.52 -5.12
N ASN A 287 0.72 5.79 -5.45
CA ASN A 287 0.63 6.88 -4.46
C ASN A 287 1.89 7.10 -3.62
N VAL A 288 3.06 6.63 -4.06
CA VAL A 288 4.30 6.74 -3.28
C VAL A 288 4.71 8.20 -3.05
N ALA A 289 4.41 9.10 -3.98
CA ALA A 289 4.80 10.50 -3.90
C ALA A 289 4.08 11.31 -2.80
N VAL A 290 2.88 10.87 -2.38
CA VAL A 290 2.16 11.54 -1.28
C VAL A 290 2.50 10.97 0.10
N ARG A 291 3.27 9.88 0.17
CA ARG A 291 3.68 9.26 1.44
C ARG A 291 4.73 10.09 2.15
N ARG A 292 4.71 10.02 3.48
CA ARG A 292 5.58 10.79 4.38
C ARG A 292 6.53 9.92 5.19
N ALA A 293 6.53 8.61 4.96
CA ALA A 293 7.43 7.68 5.60
C ALA A 293 7.75 6.52 4.66
N PHE A 294 9.00 6.10 4.65
CA PHE A 294 9.53 5.11 3.71
C PHE A 294 10.26 4.01 4.45
N PHE A 295 10.25 2.81 3.84
CA PHE A 295 10.70 1.53 4.36
C PHE A 295 9.89 1.05 5.58
N HIS A 296 10.13 -0.20 5.97
CA HIS A 296 9.41 -0.87 7.06
C HIS A 296 9.54 -0.15 8.41
N ASN A 297 10.66 0.49 8.66
CA ASN A 297 10.98 1.16 9.93
C ASN A 297 10.79 2.69 9.90
N ALA A 298 10.20 3.24 8.84
CA ALA A 298 10.00 4.70 8.69
C ALA A 298 11.29 5.54 8.83
N ARG A 299 12.45 5.00 8.41
CA ARG A 299 13.74 5.66 8.57
C ARG A 299 13.86 6.96 7.78
N PHE A 300 13.12 7.09 6.69
CA PHE A 300 13.14 8.25 5.81
C PHE A 300 11.74 8.89 5.76
N ASP A 301 11.70 10.20 5.72
CA ASP A 301 10.48 11.02 5.75
C ASP A 301 10.18 11.73 4.41
N ASN A 302 11.02 11.53 3.42
CA ASN A 302 10.83 12.07 2.07
C ASN A 302 11.30 11.07 0.99
N LEU A 303 10.66 11.17 -0.19
CA LEU A 303 10.91 10.26 -1.31
C LEU A 303 12.32 10.43 -1.90
N HIS A 304 12.82 11.67 -1.97
CA HIS A 304 14.15 11.97 -2.52
C HIS A 304 15.25 11.25 -1.73
N ASP A 305 15.20 11.28 -0.40
CA ASP A 305 16.17 10.59 0.44
C ASP A 305 16.05 9.07 0.34
N ALA A 306 14.83 8.54 0.22
CA ALA A 306 14.63 7.12 -0.04
C ALA A 306 15.27 6.69 -1.37
N LEU A 307 15.10 7.44 -2.46
CA LEU A 307 15.74 7.20 -3.75
C LEU A 307 17.26 7.38 -3.67
N SER A 308 17.72 8.41 -2.96
CA SER A 308 19.16 8.65 -2.75
C SER A 308 19.82 7.52 -1.97
N PHE A 309 19.10 6.93 -1.01
CA PHE A 309 19.57 5.75 -0.27
C PHE A 309 19.78 4.56 -1.23
N TYR A 310 18.82 4.25 -2.09
CA TYR A 310 19.00 3.21 -3.11
C TYR A 310 20.23 3.45 -3.98
N ALA A 311 20.45 4.68 -4.42
CA ALA A 311 21.54 5.05 -5.32
C ALA A 311 22.93 4.99 -4.65
N THR A 312 23.03 5.42 -3.37
CA THR A 312 24.33 5.72 -2.74
C THR A 312 24.62 4.87 -1.50
N ARG A 313 23.73 3.92 -1.12
CA ARG A 313 23.90 3.05 0.05
C ARG A 313 25.29 2.39 0.12
N ASP A 314 25.79 1.95 -1.03
CA ASP A 314 27.05 1.19 -1.13
C ASP A 314 28.26 2.09 -1.42
N THR A 315 28.05 3.18 -2.15
CA THR A 315 29.12 4.13 -2.52
C THR A 315 29.45 5.13 -1.40
N ASP A 316 28.45 5.55 -0.61
CA ASP A 316 28.60 6.46 0.53
C ASP A 316 27.79 5.97 1.75
N PRO A 317 28.15 4.82 2.35
CA PRO A 317 27.42 4.28 3.49
C PRO A 317 27.49 5.18 4.73
N ALA A 318 28.54 6.02 4.88
CA ALA A 318 28.65 6.93 6.02
C ALA A 318 27.50 7.92 6.12
N LYS A 319 26.99 8.39 4.97
CA LYS A 319 25.82 9.26 4.89
C LYS A 319 24.59 8.64 5.59
N TRP A 320 24.39 7.35 5.45
CA TRP A 320 23.18 6.65 5.89
C TRP A 320 23.29 6.00 7.26
N TYR A 321 24.45 5.41 7.56
CA TYR A 321 24.70 4.67 8.78
C TYR A 321 25.54 5.42 9.81
N GLY A 322 25.90 6.70 9.53
CA GLY A 322 26.74 7.56 10.35
C GLY A 322 28.25 7.26 10.23
N ARG A 323 28.62 6.02 9.85
CA ARG A 323 30.01 5.60 9.60
C ARG A 323 30.03 4.36 8.71
N VAL A 324 31.11 4.19 7.95
CA VAL A 324 31.29 3.05 7.03
C VAL A 324 31.18 1.69 7.75
N SER A 325 31.83 1.58 8.92
CA SER A 325 31.85 0.34 9.73
C SER A 325 30.47 -0.03 10.32
N ALA A 326 29.49 0.87 10.27
CA ALA A 326 28.13 0.62 10.75
C ALA A 326 27.15 0.22 9.62
N LYS A 327 27.64 0.01 8.39
CA LYS A 327 26.82 -0.41 7.26
C LYS A 327 25.98 -1.63 7.62
N PHE A 328 24.68 -1.58 7.27
CA PHE A 328 23.69 -2.60 7.61
C PHE A 328 23.46 -2.81 9.11
N ASN A 329 23.51 -1.74 9.90
CA ASN A 329 23.47 -1.76 11.37
C ASN A 329 22.13 -2.22 11.98
N ASP A 330 21.10 -2.45 11.16
CA ASP A 330 19.82 -3.05 11.58
C ASP A 330 19.66 -4.51 11.15
N VAL A 331 20.75 -5.14 10.69
CA VAL A 331 20.79 -6.57 10.31
C VAL A 331 21.79 -7.30 11.21
N PRO A 332 21.40 -8.40 11.89
CA PRO A 332 22.32 -9.22 12.67
C PRO A 332 23.47 -9.76 11.82
N LYS A 333 24.64 -9.90 12.41
CA LYS A 333 25.84 -10.41 11.70
C LYS A 333 25.60 -11.74 10.96
N ALA A 334 24.79 -12.63 11.53
CA ALA A 334 24.46 -13.93 10.94
C ALA A 334 23.72 -13.81 9.59
N TYR A 335 23.02 -12.70 9.36
CA TYR A 335 22.17 -12.49 8.19
C TYR A 335 22.69 -11.43 7.23
N LEU A 336 23.87 -10.82 7.47
CA LEU A 336 24.47 -9.82 6.56
C LEU A 336 24.65 -10.34 5.13
N ARG A 337 24.90 -11.64 4.97
CA ARG A 337 25.03 -12.30 3.66
C ARG A 337 23.72 -12.32 2.85
N LEU A 338 22.58 -12.08 3.50
CA LEU A 338 21.26 -12.06 2.88
C LEU A 338 20.86 -10.66 2.41
N VAL A 339 21.68 -9.63 2.70
CA VAL A 339 21.42 -8.28 2.20
C VAL A 339 21.68 -8.24 0.70
N ASN A 340 20.73 -7.72 -0.05
CA ASN A 340 20.86 -7.52 -1.49
C ASN A 340 21.96 -6.49 -1.78
N THR A 341 23.06 -6.93 -2.37
CA THR A 341 24.22 -6.09 -2.71
C THR A 341 24.64 -6.23 -4.16
N SER A 342 23.98 -7.06 -4.95
CA SER A 342 24.38 -7.41 -6.31
C SER A 342 23.51 -6.80 -7.40
N GLU A 343 22.22 -6.61 -7.13
CA GLU A 343 21.29 -6.04 -8.08
C GLU A 343 21.43 -4.52 -8.20
N ALA A 344 21.23 -3.96 -9.38
CA ALA A 344 21.18 -2.51 -9.54
C ALA A 344 19.99 -1.93 -8.75
N PRO A 345 20.14 -0.73 -8.18
CA PRO A 345 21.27 0.19 -8.25
C PRO A 345 22.42 -0.11 -7.27
N TYR A 346 22.38 -1.25 -6.56
CA TYR A 346 23.39 -1.63 -5.56
C TYR A 346 24.70 -2.12 -6.18
N GLY A 347 25.63 -2.58 -5.32
CA GLY A 347 26.91 -3.17 -5.75
C GLY A 347 28.00 -2.17 -6.11
N GLY A 348 27.80 -0.89 -5.82
CA GLY A 348 28.82 0.14 -6.02
C GLY A 348 29.98 0.01 -5.04
N LYS A 349 31.20 0.39 -5.49
CA LYS A 349 32.40 0.44 -4.63
C LYS A 349 32.35 1.67 -3.73
N LEU A 350 32.83 1.53 -2.48
CA LEU A 350 32.99 2.65 -1.55
C LEU A 350 33.79 3.80 -2.20
N GLY A 351 33.23 5.01 -2.16
CA GLY A 351 33.80 6.19 -2.78
C GLY A 351 33.72 6.24 -4.31
N GLY A 352 33.13 5.22 -4.93
CA GLY A 352 32.88 5.20 -6.38
C GLY A 352 31.65 6.00 -6.79
N SER A 353 31.46 6.17 -8.11
CA SER A 353 30.28 6.79 -8.67
C SER A 353 29.06 5.87 -8.52
N PRO A 354 27.92 6.38 -8.03
CA PRO A 354 26.70 5.61 -8.01
C PRO A 354 26.17 5.36 -9.44
N LYS A 355 25.36 4.33 -9.62
CA LYS A 355 24.71 4.03 -10.91
C LYS A 355 23.69 5.09 -11.31
N LEU A 356 23.07 5.75 -10.34
CA LEU A 356 22.12 6.84 -10.52
C LEU A 356 22.76 8.16 -10.07
N SER A 357 22.81 9.15 -10.95
CA SER A 357 23.22 10.51 -10.63
C SER A 357 22.11 11.26 -9.87
N ALA A 358 22.42 12.42 -9.29
CA ALA A 358 21.41 13.28 -8.67
C ALA A 358 20.29 13.66 -9.67
N LYS A 359 20.63 13.93 -10.93
CA LYS A 359 19.65 14.20 -11.97
C LYS A 359 18.76 12.98 -12.27
N ASP A 360 19.31 11.76 -12.25
CA ASP A 360 18.54 10.55 -12.45
C ASP A 360 17.53 10.34 -11.30
N ILE A 361 17.90 10.70 -10.08
CA ILE A 361 17.01 10.69 -8.90
C ILE A 361 15.85 11.67 -9.08
N ASP A 362 16.11 12.89 -9.56
CA ASP A 362 15.07 13.89 -9.85
C ASP A 362 14.13 13.39 -10.96
N ASP A 363 14.67 12.78 -12.01
CA ASP A 363 13.88 12.23 -13.12
C ASP A 363 13.01 11.03 -12.63
N LEU A 364 13.57 10.12 -11.82
CA LEU A 364 12.83 9.03 -11.17
C LEU A 364 11.72 9.56 -10.26
N GLN A 365 12.01 10.56 -9.44
CA GLN A 365 11.00 11.17 -8.59
C GLN A 365 9.85 11.76 -9.41
N ALA A 366 10.16 12.46 -10.51
CA ALA A 366 9.15 13.01 -11.42
C ALA A 366 8.27 11.90 -12.03
N PHE A 367 8.86 10.74 -12.37
CA PHE A 367 8.08 9.58 -12.81
C PHE A 367 7.19 9.03 -11.68
N LEU A 368 7.72 8.84 -10.48
CA LEU A 368 6.95 8.29 -9.36
C LEU A 368 5.75 9.17 -8.97
N HIS A 369 5.82 10.48 -9.17
CA HIS A 369 4.67 11.38 -9.03
C HIS A 369 3.52 11.05 -9.99
N THR A 370 3.81 10.44 -11.16
CA THR A 370 2.77 10.03 -12.11
C THR A 370 1.90 8.88 -11.61
N LEU A 371 2.33 8.17 -10.56
CA LEU A 371 1.62 7.04 -9.95
C LEU A 371 0.58 7.47 -8.90
N THR A 372 0.37 8.78 -8.75
CA THR A 372 -0.59 9.35 -7.80
C THR A 372 -2.00 9.35 -8.39
N ASP A 373 -2.94 8.71 -7.68
CA ASP A 373 -4.37 8.68 -8.04
C ASP A 373 -4.96 10.09 -8.08
N ALA A 374 -5.97 10.30 -8.92
CA ALA A 374 -6.53 11.62 -9.19
C ALA A 374 -7.09 12.33 -7.95
N ASP A 375 -7.64 11.59 -6.98
CA ASP A 375 -8.16 12.14 -5.73
C ASP A 375 -7.08 12.65 -4.77
N LEU A 376 -5.81 12.29 -5.00
CA LEU A 376 -4.68 12.68 -4.17
C LEU A 376 -3.81 13.78 -4.81
N GLN A 377 -4.04 14.12 -6.07
CA GLN A 377 -3.21 15.11 -6.79
C GLN A 377 -3.27 16.52 -6.18
N THR A 378 -4.33 16.84 -5.43
CA THR A 378 -4.47 18.11 -4.70
C THR A 378 -3.81 18.08 -3.32
N ALA A 379 -3.43 16.90 -2.82
CA ALA A 379 -2.85 16.73 -1.47
C ALA A 379 -1.40 17.23 -1.36
N ASP A 380 -0.67 17.40 -2.47
CA ASP A 380 0.67 18.00 -2.48
C ASP A 380 0.69 19.43 -1.92
N ALA A 381 -0.47 20.10 -1.85
CA ALA A 381 -0.65 21.41 -1.24
C ALA A 381 -1.06 21.35 0.25
N ALA A 382 -1.27 20.16 0.83
CA ALA A 382 -1.73 20.03 2.21
C ALA A 382 -0.61 20.38 3.22
N PRO A 383 -0.96 21.04 4.34
CA PRO A 383 0.02 21.40 5.37
C PRO A 383 0.81 20.20 5.86
N ARG A 384 2.10 20.36 6.09
CA ARG A 384 2.97 19.31 6.68
C ARG A 384 2.64 18.99 8.15
N ASP A 385 1.62 19.62 8.72
CA ASP A 385 1.18 19.37 10.09
C ASP A 385 0.31 18.11 10.15
N ALA A 386 0.94 17.01 10.56
CA ALA A 386 0.30 15.71 10.73
C ALA A 386 -0.90 15.74 11.71
N THR A 387 -0.89 16.65 12.68
CA THR A 387 -1.95 16.79 13.68
C THR A 387 -3.21 17.41 13.07
N ALA A 388 -3.06 18.34 12.15
CA ALA A 388 -4.17 18.97 11.43
C ALA A 388 -4.86 17.98 10.48
N LEU A 389 -4.09 17.14 9.79
CA LEU A 389 -4.62 16.12 8.87
C LEU A 389 -5.47 15.07 9.62
N GLN A 390 -4.98 14.54 10.73
CA GLN A 390 -5.71 13.57 11.54
C GLN A 390 -7.03 14.12 12.10
N ARG A 391 -7.05 15.41 12.52
CA ARG A 391 -8.27 16.05 13.04
C ARG A 391 -9.33 16.28 11.96
N ALA A 392 -8.93 16.64 10.75
CA ALA A 392 -9.84 16.90 9.65
C ALA A 392 -10.59 15.63 9.22
N GLU A 393 -9.93 14.48 9.20
CA GLU A 393 -10.53 13.21 8.74
C GLU A 393 -11.47 12.56 9.76
N VAL A 394 -11.19 12.71 11.05
CA VAL A 394 -12.11 12.27 12.11
C VAL A 394 -13.45 13.05 12.06
N HIS A 395 -13.45 14.28 11.55
CA HIS A 395 -14.66 15.11 11.41
C HIS A 395 -15.40 14.88 10.09
N ALA A 396 -14.73 14.44 9.03
CA ALA A 396 -15.35 14.18 7.72
C ALA A 396 -16.10 12.83 7.64
N GLY A 397 -15.90 11.95 8.63
CA GLY A 397 -16.56 10.64 8.73
C GLY A 397 -17.83 10.60 9.59
N ARG A 398 -18.35 11.76 10.03
CA ARG A 398 -19.59 11.87 10.83
C ARG A 398 -20.81 12.22 9.98
#